data_e2b3f4e41c32325badc06757cdd8787a
#
_entry.id   e2b3f4e41c32325badc06757cdd8787a
#
_cell.length_a   1.000
_cell.length_b   1.000
_cell.length_c   1.000
_cell.angle_alpha   90.00
_cell.angle_beta   90.00
_cell.angle_gamma   90.00
#
_symmetry.space_group_name_H-M   'P 1'
#
loop_
_entity.id
_entity.type
_entity.pdbx_description
1 polymer ?
#
loop_
_entity_poly.entity_id
_entity_poly.type
_entity_poly.pdbx_seq_one_letter_code
_entity_poly.pdbx_strand_id
1 'polypeptide(L)'
;MTRNPRDTVVSYFNHYKVLEGYTGTFEALADAFVKNEGMLYAPFIQNVKGYWERRHEPNILFITYEEMKRDLPDVIRRVSAFLGKPVAEKDIPGLADFLSFDTMKKNPAMNKQNFVDVSVLVFPLIQWAYKI
;
A
#
# COMPACT_ATOMS: atom_id res chain seq x y z
N MET A 1 5.17 -0.19 7.28
CA MET A 1 4.63 1.14 6.88
C MET A 1 3.13 1.15 7.06
N THR A 2 2.59 2.25 7.54
CA THR A 2 1.13 2.48 7.70
C THR A 2 0.68 3.75 6.96
N ARG A 3 -0.62 3.97 6.89
CA ARG A 3 -1.25 5.13 6.25
C ARG A 3 -2.52 5.51 7.01
N ASN A 4 -2.98 6.76 6.87
CA ASN A 4 -4.27 7.22 7.39
C ASN A 4 -5.39 6.22 7.01
N PRO A 5 -6.21 5.74 7.97
CA PRO A 5 -7.27 4.78 7.70
C PRO A 5 -8.29 5.21 6.63
N ARG A 6 -8.61 6.51 6.58
CA ARG A 6 -9.54 7.06 5.57
C ARG A 6 -8.99 6.90 4.15
N ASP A 7 -7.69 7.17 3.97
CA ASP A 7 -7.04 7.00 2.66
C ASP A 7 -6.79 5.53 2.35
N THR A 8 -6.59 4.73 3.39
CA THR A 8 -6.39 3.28 3.24
C THR A 8 -7.66 2.61 2.73
N VAL A 9 -8.85 2.93 3.25
CA VAL A 9 -10.10 2.32 2.79
C VAL A 9 -10.43 2.69 1.34
N VAL A 10 -10.11 3.92 0.91
CA VAL A 10 -10.25 4.31 -0.50
C VAL A 10 -9.31 3.51 -1.39
N SER A 11 -8.06 3.33 -0.95
CA SER A 11 -7.09 2.51 -1.67
C SER A 11 -7.52 1.04 -1.72
N TYR A 12 -8.07 0.50 -0.64
CA TYR A 12 -8.60 -0.86 -0.59
C TYR A 12 -9.77 -1.03 -1.54
N PHE A 13 -10.70 -0.08 -1.59
CA PHE A 13 -11.81 -0.15 -2.53
C PHE A 13 -11.34 -0.31 -3.97
N ASN A 14 -10.37 0.50 -4.40
CA ASN A 14 -9.79 0.38 -5.73
C ASN A 14 -9.06 -0.96 -5.93
N HIS A 15 -8.29 -1.41 -4.94
CA HIS A 15 -7.60 -2.69 -4.95
C HIS A 15 -8.58 -3.86 -5.10
N TYR A 16 -9.63 -3.89 -4.27
CA TYR A 16 -10.65 -4.95 -4.30
C TYR A 16 -11.41 -4.99 -5.61
N LYS A 17 -11.71 -3.83 -6.21
CA LYS A 17 -12.35 -3.76 -7.55
C LYS A 17 -11.46 -4.35 -8.64
N VAL A 18 -10.17 -4.02 -8.61
CA VAL A 18 -9.24 -4.39 -9.69
C VAL A 18 -8.68 -5.79 -9.51
N LEU A 19 -8.32 -6.19 -8.29
CA LEU A 19 -7.60 -7.44 -8.04
C LEU A 19 -8.46 -8.57 -7.50
N GLU A 20 -9.57 -8.23 -6.81
CA GLU A 20 -10.44 -9.23 -6.17
C GLU A 20 -11.83 -9.32 -6.84
N GLY A 21 -12.04 -8.54 -7.90
CA GLY A 21 -13.33 -8.54 -8.62
C GLY A 21 -14.52 -8.04 -7.80
N TYR A 22 -14.28 -7.17 -6.82
CA TYR A 22 -15.35 -6.65 -5.96
C TYR A 22 -16.35 -5.80 -6.75
N THR A 23 -17.63 -6.14 -6.67
CA THR A 23 -18.73 -5.46 -7.37
C THR A 23 -19.65 -4.65 -6.46
N GLY A 24 -19.39 -4.68 -5.14
CA GLY A 24 -20.17 -3.94 -4.16
C GLY A 24 -19.88 -2.43 -4.14
N THR A 25 -20.60 -1.70 -3.28
CA THR A 25 -20.43 -0.25 -3.13
C THR A 25 -19.25 0.11 -2.22
N PHE A 26 -18.80 1.36 -2.30
CA PHE A 26 -17.77 1.87 -1.40
C PHE A 26 -18.22 1.83 0.06
N GLU A 27 -19.48 2.18 0.32
CA GLU A 27 -20.08 2.22 1.67
C GLU A 27 -20.06 0.83 2.31
N ALA A 28 -20.44 -0.19 1.56
CA ALA A 28 -20.44 -1.58 2.06
C ALA A 28 -19.00 -2.05 2.40
N LEU A 29 -18.02 -1.71 1.58
CA LEU A 29 -16.62 -2.04 1.87
C LEU A 29 -16.08 -1.22 3.04
N ALA A 30 -16.41 0.06 3.13
CA ALA A 30 -16.01 0.92 4.24
C ALA A 30 -16.61 0.44 5.58
N ASP A 31 -17.84 -0.01 5.58
CA ASP A 31 -18.50 -0.61 6.76
C ASP A 31 -17.79 -1.90 7.20
N ALA A 32 -17.49 -2.80 6.26
CA ALA A 32 -16.69 -4.01 6.51
C ALA A 32 -15.28 -3.68 7.04
N PHE A 33 -14.64 -2.63 6.50
CA PHE A 33 -13.32 -2.17 6.96
C PHE A 33 -13.36 -1.69 8.41
N VAL A 34 -14.37 -0.90 8.79
CA VAL A 34 -14.54 -0.41 10.16
C VAL A 34 -14.87 -1.54 11.13
N LYS A 35 -15.71 -2.49 10.72
CA LYS A 35 -16.09 -3.66 11.51
C LYS A 35 -15.02 -4.75 11.56
N ASN A 36 -14.00 -4.66 10.72
CA ASN A 36 -12.96 -5.70 10.52
C ASN A 36 -13.53 -7.05 10.06
N GLU A 37 -14.55 -7.03 9.23
CA GLU A 37 -15.25 -8.21 8.76
C GLU A 37 -15.01 -8.46 7.27
N GLY A 38 -14.74 -9.71 6.92
CA GLY A 38 -14.73 -10.18 5.52
C GLY A 38 -13.66 -9.57 4.61
N MET A 39 -12.60 -8.97 5.15
CA MET A 39 -11.53 -8.34 4.37
C MET A 39 -10.20 -9.11 4.48
N LEU A 40 -9.48 -9.24 3.36
CA LEU A 40 -8.21 -9.99 3.29
C LEU A 40 -7.12 -9.45 4.24
N TYR A 41 -7.08 -8.16 4.48
CA TYR A 41 -6.04 -7.49 5.29
C TYR A 41 -6.61 -6.91 6.60
N ALA A 42 -7.71 -7.50 7.09
CA ALA A 42 -8.28 -7.17 8.40
C ALA A 42 -7.58 -7.98 9.52
N PRO A 43 -7.58 -7.50 10.74
CA PRO A 43 -8.06 -6.19 11.18
C PRO A 43 -7.00 -5.08 11.03
N PHE A 44 -7.27 -4.08 10.21
CA PHE A 44 -6.29 -3.02 9.91
C PHE A 44 -5.84 -2.23 11.14
N ILE A 45 -6.79 -1.77 11.95
CA ILE A 45 -6.49 -0.92 13.13
C ILE A 45 -5.68 -1.69 14.17
N GLN A 46 -6.05 -2.93 14.48
CA GLN A 46 -5.34 -3.76 15.44
C GLN A 46 -3.91 -4.08 14.96
N ASN A 47 -3.74 -4.31 13.66
CA ASN A 47 -2.43 -4.53 13.05
C ASN A 47 -1.54 -3.30 13.21
N VAL A 48 -2.04 -2.11 12.85
CA VAL A 48 -1.29 -0.84 13.02
C VAL A 48 -0.95 -0.61 14.49
N LYS A 49 -1.91 -0.80 15.42
CA LYS A 49 -1.71 -0.65 16.86
C LYS A 49 -0.63 -1.60 17.37
N GLY A 50 -0.67 -2.87 17.00
CA GLY A 50 0.33 -3.86 17.43
C GLY A 50 1.74 -3.49 16.99
N TYR A 51 1.93 -3.00 15.77
CA TYR A 51 3.25 -2.51 15.33
C TYR A 51 3.64 -1.18 16.00
N TRP A 52 2.68 -0.30 16.26
CA TRP A 52 2.94 0.95 16.96
C TRP A 52 3.41 0.72 18.41
N GLU A 53 2.80 -0.21 19.13
CA GLU A 53 3.19 -0.56 20.50
C GLU A 53 4.62 -1.11 20.55
N ARG A 54 5.03 -1.83 19.51
CA ARG A 54 6.36 -2.44 19.36
C ARG A 54 7.36 -1.58 18.59
N ARG A 55 7.05 -0.34 18.26
CA ARG A 55 7.88 0.54 17.40
C ARG A 55 9.28 0.84 17.96
N HIS A 56 9.52 0.56 19.22
CA HIS A 56 10.83 0.72 19.89
C HIS A 56 11.71 -0.54 19.84
N GLU A 57 11.19 -1.65 19.32
CA GLU A 57 11.98 -2.86 19.14
C GLU A 57 13.02 -2.67 18.03
N PRO A 58 14.24 -3.20 18.18
CA PRO A 58 15.34 -2.93 17.25
C PRO A 58 15.12 -3.50 15.84
N ASN A 59 14.22 -4.45 15.68
CA ASN A 59 13.84 -5.08 14.43
C ASN A 59 12.58 -4.47 13.79
N ILE A 60 12.06 -3.36 14.35
CA ILE A 60 10.89 -2.66 13.83
C ILE A 60 11.23 -1.21 13.47
N LEU A 61 11.04 -0.85 12.21
CA LEU A 61 11.04 0.53 11.75
C LEU A 61 9.62 0.93 11.38
N PHE A 62 8.98 1.75 12.22
CA PHE A 62 7.63 2.25 11.96
C PHE A 62 7.69 3.54 11.15
N ILE A 63 7.06 3.52 9.98
CA ILE A 63 7.03 4.64 9.02
C ILE A 63 5.59 4.81 8.53
N THR A 64 5.16 6.06 8.38
CA THR A 64 3.87 6.39 7.78
C THR A 64 4.03 6.83 6.31
N TYR A 65 3.00 6.61 5.51
CA TYR A 65 2.95 7.10 4.13
C TYR A 65 3.05 8.63 4.07
N GLU A 66 2.46 9.28 5.04
CA GLU A 66 2.45 10.75 5.17
C GLU A 66 3.85 11.31 5.43
N GLU A 67 4.68 10.63 6.24
CA GLU A 67 6.10 10.97 6.40
C GLU A 67 6.85 10.86 5.08
N MET A 68 6.66 9.78 4.35
CA MET A 68 7.29 9.58 3.03
C MET A 68 6.90 10.67 2.03
N LYS A 69 5.63 11.09 2.04
CA LYS A 69 5.16 12.17 1.15
C LYS A 69 5.68 13.54 1.54
N ARG A 70 5.94 13.76 2.83
CA ARG A 70 6.45 15.02 3.35
C ARG A 70 7.96 15.18 3.14
N ASP A 71 8.71 14.15 3.46
CA ASP A 71 10.20 14.16 3.41
C ASP A 71 10.74 12.75 3.10
N LEU A 72 10.71 12.39 1.81
CA LEU A 72 11.24 11.12 1.34
C LEU A 72 12.76 10.97 1.58
N PRO A 73 13.59 12.02 1.42
CA PRO A 73 15.00 11.97 1.78
C PRO A 73 15.27 11.56 3.23
N ASP A 74 14.53 12.10 4.20
CA ASP A 74 14.66 11.71 5.61
C ASP A 74 14.30 10.23 5.80
N VAL A 75 13.19 9.79 5.22
CA VAL A 75 12.78 8.38 5.31
C VAL A 75 13.83 7.45 4.70
N ILE A 76 14.46 7.83 3.58
CA ILE A 76 15.56 7.04 2.99
C ILE A 76 16.72 6.89 3.97
N ARG A 77 17.14 7.97 4.65
CA ARG A 77 18.21 7.91 5.67
C ARG A 77 17.84 6.97 6.82
N ARG A 78 16.62 7.07 7.34
CA ARG A 78 16.11 6.21 8.42
C ARG A 78 16.10 4.74 8.02
N VAL A 79 15.62 4.43 6.82
CA VAL A 79 15.62 3.06 6.27
C VAL A 79 17.05 2.55 6.07
N SER A 80 17.91 3.36 5.50
CA SER A 80 19.34 3.05 5.30
C SER A 80 20.05 2.70 6.62
N ALA A 81 19.85 3.52 7.64
CA ALA A 81 20.39 3.29 8.98
C ALA A 81 19.83 2.01 9.61
N PHE A 82 18.52 1.80 9.52
CA PHE A 82 17.85 0.62 10.06
C PHE A 82 18.34 -0.70 9.43
N LEU A 83 18.57 -0.68 8.12
CA LEU A 83 19.07 -1.85 7.39
C LEU A 83 20.58 -2.07 7.51
N GLY A 84 21.32 -1.14 8.13
CA GLY A 84 22.78 -1.16 8.16
C GLY A 84 23.40 -1.06 6.76
N LYS A 85 22.72 -0.42 5.81
CA LYS A 85 23.16 -0.21 4.41
C LYS A 85 23.28 1.28 4.15
N PRO A 86 24.45 1.89 4.46
CA PRO A 86 24.63 3.33 4.32
C PRO A 86 24.49 3.78 2.86
N VAL A 87 23.68 4.79 2.66
CA VAL A 87 23.56 5.52 1.38
C VAL A 87 24.33 6.83 1.52
N ALA A 88 25.21 7.14 0.57
CA ALA A 88 25.95 8.38 0.60
C ALA A 88 25.01 9.59 0.40
N GLU A 89 25.25 10.70 1.13
CA GLU A 89 24.36 11.87 1.08
C GLU A 89 24.19 12.44 -0.33
N LYS A 90 25.22 12.35 -1.16
CA LYS A 90 25.17 12.77 -2.58
C LYS A 90 24.20 11.96 -3.43
N ASP A 91 23.89 10.74 -3.04
CA ASP A 91 23.03 9.81 -3.80
C ASP A 91 21.55 9.88 -3.35
N ILE A 92 21.29 10.47 -2.17
CA ILE A 92 19.94 10.62 -1.60
C ILE A 92 18.98 11.36 -2.56
N PRO A 93 19.33 12.52 -3.16
CA PRO A 93 18.43 13.21 -4.07
C PRO A 93 18.04 12.39 -5.30
N GLY A 94 19.01 11.71 -5.92
CA GLY A 94 18.76 10.83 -7.07
C GLY A 94 17.86 9.64 -6.72
N LEU A 95 18.09 9.04 -5.54
CA LEU A 95 17.24 7.94 -5.05
C LEU A 95 15.83 8.43 -4.71
N ALA A 96 15.68 9.60 -4.12
CA ALA A 96 14.39 10.20 -3.82
C ALA A 96 13.58 10.51 -5.10
N ASP A 97 14.25 11.04 -6.15
CA ASP A 97 13.61 11.24 -7.45
C ASP A 97 13.18 9.91 -8.07
N PHE A 98 14.04 8.91 -8.09
CA PHE A 98 13.74 7.57 -8.60
C PHE A 98 12.54 6.93 -7.89
N LEU A 99 12.45 7.09 -6.56
CA LEU A 99 11.37 6.56 -5.72
C LEU A 99 10.15 7.51 -5.64
N SER A 100 10.17 8.64 -6.33
CA SER A 100 9.04 9.55 -6.36
C SER A 100 7.82 8.90 -7.01
N PHE A 101 6.62 9.31 -6.56
CA PHE A 101 5.37 8.78 -7.12
C PHE A 101 5.28 9.01 -8.64
N ASP A 102 5.70 10.17 -9.11
CA ASP A 102 5.63 10.53 -10.53
C ASP A 102 6.58 9.69 -11.39
N THR A 103 7.78 9.40 -10.89
CA THR A 103 8.73 8.52 -11.58
C THR A 103 8.26 7.08 -11.56
N MET A 104 7.81 6.57 -10.41
CA MET A 104 7.27 5.21 -10.31
C MET A 104 6.03 4.98 -11.17
N LYS A 105 5.13 5.96 -11.24
CA LYS A 105 3.93 5.90 -12.09
C LYS A 105 4.26 5.75 -13.58
N LYS A 106 5.36 6.33 -14.04
CA LYS A 106 5.81 6.24 -15.43
C LYS A 106 6.57 4.95 -15.74
N ASN A 107 7.00 4.21 -14.73
CA ASN A 107 7.78 3.00 -14.90
C ASN A 107 6.87 1.78 -15.13
N PRO A 108 6.85 1.17 -16.33
CA PRO A 108 5.99 0.03 -16.63
C PRO A 108 6.23 -1.19 -15.72
N ALA A 109 7.46 -1.38 -15.23
CA ALA A 109 7.78 -2.46 -14.31
C ALA A 109 7.17 -2.26 -12.91
N MET A 110 6.89 -1.02 -12.52
CA MET A 110 6.36 -0.68 -11.20
C MET A 110 4.84 -0.53 -11.20
N ASN A 111 4.24 0.02 -12.26
CA ASN A 111 2.81 0.34 -12.30
C ASN A 111 1.91 -0.87 -12.63
N LYS A 112 2.51 -1.99 -13.05
CA LYS A 112 1.82 -3.27 -13.33
C LYS A 112 0.58 -3.11 -14.24
N GLN A 113 0.60 -2.16 -15.18
CA GLN A 113 -0.55 -1.86 -16.03
C GLN A 113 -1.08 -3.11 -16.76
N ASN A 114 -0.19 -3.93 -17.31
CA ASN A 114 -0.57 -5.17 -17.98
C ASN A 114 -1.33 -6.14 -17.07
N PHE A 115 -1.00 -6.18 -15.76
CA PHE A 115 -1.71 -7.01 -14.80
C PHE A 115 -3.11 -6.47 -14.52
N VAL A 116 -3.25 -5.15 -14.40
CA VAL A 116 -4.55 -4.47 -14.22
C VAL A 116 -5.44 -4.73 -15.42
N ASP A 117 -4.91 -4.58 -16.63
CA ASP A 117 -5.66 -4.79 -17.89
C ASP A 117 -6.17 -6.24 -18.00
N VAL A 118 -5.34 -7.22 -17.66
CA VAL A 118 -5.73 -8.65 -17.63
C VAL A 118 -6.78 -8.91 -16.53
N SER A 119 -6.61 -8.36 -15.34
CA SER A 119 -7.54 -8.56 -14.22
C SER A 119 -8.94 -8.04 -14.56
N VAL A 120 -9.03 -6.86 -15.15
CA VAL A 120 -10.31 -6.26 -15.60
C VAL A 120 -11.03 -7.14 -16.63
N LEU A 121 -10.28 -7.88 -17.46
CA LEU A 121 -10.85 -8.79 -18.45
C LEU A 121 -11.25 -10.16 -17.87
N VAL A 122 -10.46 -10.68 -16.94
CA VAL A 122 -10.59 -12.06 -16.45
C VAL A 122 -11.64 -12.18 -15.33
N PHE A 123 -11.72 -11.21 -14.40
CA PHE A 123 -12.66 -11.30 -13.29
C PHE A 123 -14.14 -11.38 -13.69
N PRO A 124 -14.65 -10.64 -14.67
CA PRO A 124 -16.02 -10.82 -15.14
C PRO A 124 -16.27 -12.21 -15.72
N LEU A 125 -15.28 -12.83 -16.37
CA LEU A 125 -15.38 -14.17 -16.92
C LEU A 125 -15.43 -15.24 -15.82
N ILE A 126 -14.62 -15.07 -14.77
CA ILE A 126 -14.61 -15.95 -13.61
C ILE A 126 -15.96 -15.85 -12.88
N GLN A 127 -16.47 -14.65 -12.63
CA GLN A 127 -17.76 -14.45 -11.98
C GLN A 127 -18.92 -15.05 -12.81
N TRP A 128 -18.83 -14.98 -14.14
CA TRP A 128 -19.82 -15.61 -15.01
C TRP A 128 -19.79 -17.15 -14.88
N ALA A 129 -18.61 -17.74 -14.83
CA ALA A 129 -18.43 -19.20 -14.70
C ALA A 129 -18.92 -19.75 -13.36
N TYR A 130 -18.93 -18.98 -12.28
CA TYR A 130 -19.45 -19.39 -10.97
C TYR A 130 -20.96 -19.13 -10.78
N LYS A 131 -21.63 -18.50 -11.75
CA LYS A 131 -23.10 -18.29 -11.73
C LYS A 131 -23.90 -19.39 -12.44
N ILE A 132 -23.21 -20.41 -12.99
CA ILE A 132 -23.80 -21.60 -13.56
C ILE A 132 -23.78 -22.73 -12.54
#